data_24d0f26ae9193d5a5369f4862606a54c
#
_entry.id   24d0f26ae9193d5a5369f4862606a54c
#
_cell.length_a   1.000
_cell.length_b   1.000
_cell.length_c   1.000
_cell.angle_alpha   90.00
_cell.angle_beta   90.00
_cell.angle_gamma   90.00
#
_symmetry.space_group_name_H-M   'P 1'
#
loop_
_entity.id
_entity.type
_entity.pdbx_description
1 polymer ?
#
loop_
_entity_poly.entity_id
_entity_poly.type
_entity_poly.pdbx_seq_one_letter_code
_entity_poly.pdbx_strand_id
1 'polypeptide(L)'
;MDTAANQYQRLRPYPGVLMVLISMSIIASAAFAQSSGGTGKSSDAWTFTAAPYLLIPWMDGKVAIRGRDHEVDVSPGQIFENLQFGAMGYFEARKAKWGTGVDAVYMALGTDLDRPSANVDFNQHAYTFLGLRQLNEKVDLVFGVRWNVLQGKLDFKEPPLTGKFEETKQWVNPIVGVKLKQPLAGRLNFGFEGDIGGFGAGSDFAWNLFPTIGIDVSKSSTLHLGYRVLSEDYDTGSGNQYFKYDVITQAMVIGMSFRF
;
A
#
# COMPACT_ATOMS: atom_id res chain seq x y z
N MET A 1 -16.58 20.83 42.19
CA MET A 1 -15.52 20.85 41.17
C MET A 1 -15.39 19.49 40.50
N ASP A 2 -16.50 18.76 40.26
CA ASP A 2 -16.45 17.37 39.74
C ASP A 2 -17.42 17.08 38.58
N THR A 3 -17.86 18.11 37.86
CA THR A 3 -18.87 17.91 36.79
C THR A 3 -18.26 17.85 35.39
N ALA A 4 -17.02 18.28 35.20
CA ALA A 4 -16.39 18.33 33.88
C ALA A 4 -15.70 16.99 33.48
N ALA A 5 -15.21 16.24 34.48
CA ALA A 5 -14.49 14.97 34.21
C ALA A 5 -15.41 13.82 33.74
N ASN A 6 -16.70 13.91 34.00
CA ASN A 6 -17.67 12.84 33.74
C ASN A 6 -18.33 12.94 32.35
N GLN A 7 -18.14 14.04 31.62
CA GLN A 7 -18.62 14.19 30.25
C GLN A 7 -17.72 13.53 29.21
N TYR A 8 -16.42 13.39 29.50
CA TYR A 8 -15.48 12.75 28.57
C TYR A 8 -15.64 11.24 28.42
N GLN A 9 -16.31 10.57 29.35
CA GLN A 9 -16.55 9.12 29.29
C GLN A 9 -17.71 8.70 28.38
N ARG A 10 -18.50 9.65 27.87
CA ARG A 10 -19.66 9.32 27.01
C ARG A 10 -19.44 9.45 25.51
N LEU A 11 -18.28 9.92 25.09
CA LEU A 11 -17.91 9.87 23.68
C LEU A 11 -17.38 8.47 23.37
N ARG A 12 -18.28 7.50 23.20
CA ARG A 12 -17.95 6.29 22.48
C ARG A 12 -17.55 6.76 21.07
N PRO A 13 -16.29 6.59 20.63
CA PRO A 13 -15.97 6.87 19.24
C PRO A 13 -16.91 6.02 18.39
N TYR A 14 -17.61 6.64 17.47
CA TYR A 14 -18.38 5.90 16.48
C TYR A 14 -17.39 5.00 15.75
N PRO A 15 -17.60 3.69 15.71
CA PRO A 15 -16.66 2.76 15.10
C PRO A 15 -16.33 3.14 13.64
N GLY A 16 -17.28 3.74 12.92
CA GLY A 16 -17.06 4.19 11.55
C GLY A 16 -16.08 5.34 11.38
N VAL A 17 -15.99 6.29 12.32
CA VAL A 17 -15.06 7.44 12.24
C VAL A 17 -13.63 7.03 12.50
N LEU A 18 -13.46 6.19 13.50
CA LEU A 18 -12.15 5.66 13.83
C LEU A 18 -11.64 4.73 12.72
N MET A 19 -12.54 3.95 12.09
CA MET A 19 -12.23 3.11 10.94
C MET A 19 -11.66 3.90 9.75
N VAL A 20 -12.21 5.06 9.42
CA VAL A 20 -11.72 5.88 8.31
C VAL A 20 -10.34 6.46 8.58
N LEU A 21 -10.03 6.81 9.83
CA LEU A 21 -8.72 7.35 10.22
C LEU A 21 -7.60 6.30 10.31
N ILE A 22 -7.98 5.03 10.45
CA ILE A 22 -7.02 3.95 10.73
C ILE A 22 -6.71 3.10 9.50
N SER A 23 -7.54 3.18 8.49
CA SER A 23 -7.71 2.10 7.55
C SER A 23 -6.89 2.16 6.30
N MET A 24 -5.62 2.57 6.24
CA MET A 24 -5.02 2.39 4.91
C MET A 24 -3.50 2.55 4.85
N SER A 25 -2.79 1.47 5.04
CA SER A 25 -1.48 1.29 4.43
C SER A 25 -1.65 0.42 3.19
N ILE A 26 -2.01 1.03 2.09
CA ILE A 26 -2.03 0.33 0.81
C ILE A 26 -0.66 0.41 0.18
N ILE A 27 -0.17 -0.54 0.06
CA ILE A 27 0.74 -1.43 -0.62
C ILE A 27 1.24 -0.89 -1.94
N ALA A 28 2.44 -0.46 -1.91
CA ALA A 28 3.15 -0.16 -3.12
C ALA A 28 4.31 -1.12 -3.36
N SER A 29 4.14 -2.11 -4.18
CA SER A 29 5.18 -2.78 -4.95
C SER A 29 4.53 -3.50 -6.12
N ALA A 30 4.39 -2.84 -7.24
CA ALA A 30 3.79 -3.43 -8.42
C ALA A 30 4.81 -4.27 -9.17
N ALA A 31 4.51 -5.50 -9.36
CA ALA A 31 5.29 -6.42 -10.15
C ALA A 31 4.69 -6.65 -11.54
N PHE A 32 4.27 -5.60 -12.22
CA PHE A 32 3.69 -5.76 -13.55
C PHE A 32 4.70 -5.86 -14.70
N ALA A 33 5.99 -5.70 -14.45
CA ALA A 33 6.97 -5.87 -15.51
C ALA A 33 7.20 -7.34 -15.85
N GLN A 34 6.25 -7.96 -16.51
CA GLN A 34 6.44 -9.26 -17.14
C GLN A 34 6.86 -9.08 -18.59
N SER A 35 8.12 -9.28 -18.85
CA SER A 35 8.62 -9.44 -20.21
C SER A 35 8.13 -10.79 -20.75
N SER A 36 7.27 -10.78 -21.75
CA SER A 36 7.05 -11.95 -22.62
C SER A 36 8.39 -12.43 -23.16
N GLY A 37 8.68 -13.72 -23.00
CA GLY A 37 9.94 -14.35 -23.29
C GLY A 37 10.50 -14.02 -24.68
N GLY A 38 11.56 -13.24 -24.69
CA GLY A 38 12.51 -13.17 -25.77
C GLY A 38 13.71 -14.01 -25.38
N THR A 39 13.88 -15.14 -26.00
CA THR A 39 15.08 -15.96 -25.86
C THR A 39 16.29 -15.17 -26.35
N GLY A 40 17.22 -14.95 -25.44
CA GLY A 40 18.60 -14.73 -25.83
C GLY A 40 19.13 -13.32 -25.88
N LYS A 41 20.30 -13.17 -25.32
CA LYS A 41 21.25 -12.05 -25.24
C LYS A 41 20.77 -10.90 -24.35
N SER A 42 21.47 -10.72 -23.24
CA SER A 42 21.48 -9.49 -22.47
C SER A 42 21.67 -8.31 -23.44
N SER A 43 20.58 -7.63 -23.81
CA SER A 43 20.68 -6.47 -24.68
C SER A 43 21.30 -5.32 -23.88
N ASP A 44 22.33 -4.67 -24.41
CA ASP A 44 22.87 -3.45 -23.83
C ASP A 44 21.92 -2.24 -23.94
N ALA A 45 20.78 -2.42 -24.58
CA ALA A 45 19.75 -1.39 -24.70
C ALA A 45 18.93 -1.29 -23.42
N TRP A 46 18.54 -0.08 -23.09
CA TRP A 46 17.55 0.17 -22.04
C TRP A 46 16.17 -0.33 -22.47
N THR A 47 15.46 -0.89 -21.53
CA THR A 47 14.04 -1.25 -21.67
C THR A 47 13.29 -0.58 -20.53
N PHE A 48 12.20 0.07 -20.86
CA PHE A 48 11.33 0.72 -19.89
C PHE A 48 9.97 0.03 -19.84
N THR A 49 9.39 0.01 -18.65
CA THR A 49 8.03 -0.50 -18.44
C THR A 49 7.26 0.49 -17.58
N ALA A 50 6.08 0.88 -18.01
CA ALA A 50 5.13 1.64 -17.21
C ALA A 50 3.85 0.82 -17.04
N ALA A 51 3.31 0.79 -15.83
CA ALA A 51 2.11 0.01 -15.51
C ALA A 51 1.19 0.78 -14.57
N PRO A 52 0.21 1.55 -15.09
CA PRO A 52 -0.91 2.01 -14.28
C PRO A 52 -1.76 0.81 -13.83
N TYR A 53 -2.28 0.89 -12.60
CA TYR A 53 -3.12 -0.16 -12.03
C TYR A 53 -4.14 0.39 -11.03
N LEU A 54 -5.12 -0.46 -10.67
CA LEU A 54 -6.09 -0.21 -9.63
C LEU A 54 -5.99 -1.31 -8.57
N LEU A 55 -6.22 -0.92 -7.32
CA LEU A 55 -6.37 -1.82 -6.18
C LEU A 55 -7.84 -1.84 -5.74
N ILE A 56 -8.32 -3.02 -5.40
CA ILE A 56 -9.59 -3.25 -4.71
C ILE A 56 -9.21 -3.84 -3.34
N PRO A 57 -8.91 -2.99 -2.36
CA PRO A 57 -8.34 -3.43 -1.10
C PRO A 57 -9.40 -3.77 -0.04
N TRP A 58 -9.01 -4.62 0.91
CA TRP A 58 -9.64 -4.80 2.21
C TRP A 58 -8.57 -5.03 3.26
N MET A 59 -8.87 -4.72 4.51
CA MET A 59 -7.88 -4.65 5.56
C MET A 59 -8.42 -5.22 6.86
N ASP A 60 -7.56 -6.01 7.51
CA ASP A 60 -7.83 -6.60 8.82
C ASP A 60 -6.63 -6.39 9.73
N GLY A 61 -6.87 -6.15 11.02
CA GLY A 61 -5.77 -6.03 11.97
C GLY A 61 -6.09 -5.17 13.18
N LYS A 62 -5.05 -4.58 13.74
CA LYS A 62 -5.12 -3.71 14.92
C LYS A 62 -4.26 -2.49 14.75
N VAL A 63 -4.80 -1.38 15.22
CA VAL A 63 -4.05 -0.12 15.32
C VAL A 63 -4.21 0.42 16.74
N ALA A 64 -3.10 0.84 17.35
CA ALA A 64 -3.15 1.58 18.58
C ALA A 64 -2.87 3.06 18.34
N ILE A 65 -3.74 3.92 18.89
CA ILE A 65 -3.59 5.38 18.87
C ILE A 65 -3.62 5.87 20.30
N ARG A 66 -2.56 6.57 20.70
CA ARG A 66 -2.40 7.09 22.08
C ARG A 66 -2.55 6.00 23.14
N GLY A 67 -2.02 4.79 22.84
CA GLY A 67 -2.08 3.63 23.72
C GLY A 67 -3.45 2.97 23.83
N ARG A 68 -4.39 3.25 22.93
CA ARG A 68 -5.70 2.58 22.86
C ARG A 68 -5.78 1.74 21.59
N ASP A 69 -6.06 0.46 21.76
CA ASP A 69 -6.21 -0.49 20.66
C ASP A 69 -7.57 -0.33 19.97
N HIS A 70 -7.53 -0.42 18.65
CA HIS A 70 -8.70 -0.40 17.79
C HIS A 70 -8.56 -1.54 16.77
N GLU A 71 -9.64 -2.28 16.56
CA GLU A 71 -9.71 -3.27 15.49
C GLU A 71 -9.94 -2.57 14.15
N VAL A 72 -9.25 -3.05 13.14
CA VAL A 72 -9.38 -2.63 11.74
C VAL A 72 -10.08 -3.77 11.00
N ASP A 73 -11.23 -3.48 10.41
CA ASP A 73 -11.98 -4.36 9.52
C ASP A 73 -12.62 -3.46 8.46
N VAL A 74 -11.96 -3.32 7.32
CA VAL A 74 -12.38 -2.37 6.27
C VAL A 74 -12.58 -3.10 4.96
N SER A 75 -13.83 -3.05 4.49
CA SER A 75 -14.24 -3.63 3.22
C SER A 75 -13.94 -2.73 2.01
N PRO A 76 -13.83 -3.28 0.79
CA PRO A 76 -13.71 -2.49 -0.44
C PRO A 76 -14.82 -1.45 -0.62
N GLY A 77 -16.06 -1.80 -0.26
CA GLY A 77 -17.21 -0.89 -0.35
C GLY A 77 -16.97 0.39 0.45
N GLN A 78 -16.56 0.26 1.71
CA GLN A 78 -16.27 1.40 2.58
C GLN A 78 -15.14 2.28 2.04
N ILE A 79 -14.14 1.67 1.39
CA ILE A 79 -13.04 2.42 0.76
C ILE A 79 -13.56 3.21 -0.43
N PHE A 80 -14.29 2.57 -1.34
CA PHE A 80 -14.78 3.24 -2.56
C PHE A 80 -15.83 4.30 -2.29
N GLU A 81 -16.70 4.10 -1.29
CA GLU A 81 -17.69 5.10 -0.86
C GLU A 81 -17.06 6.40 -0.36
N ASN A 82 -15.86 6.32 0.22
CA ASN A 82 -15.16 7.47 0.79
C ASN A 82 -13.98 7.95 -0.08
N LEU A 83 -13.74 7.34 -1.24
CA LEU A 83 -12.63 7.66 -2.11
C LEU A 83 -12.86 9.00 -2.84
N GLN A 84 -12.03 9.98 -2.52
CA GLN A 84 -12.00 11.27 -3.20
C GLN A 84 -11.08 11.24 -4.43
N PHE A 85 -9.91 10.61 -4.28
CA PHE A 85 -8.93 10.48 -5.35
C PHE A 85 -8.00 9.29 -5.12
N GLY A 86 -7.60 8.63 -6.20
CA GLY A 86 -6.60 7.56 -6.18
C GLY A 86 -5.74 7.55 -7.45
N ALA A 87 -4.44 7.39 -7.28
CA ALA A 87 -3.50 7.22 -8.39
C ALA A 87 -2.45 6.16 -8.03
N MET A 88 -2.28 5.18 -8.92
CA MET A 88 -1.38 4.05 -8.69
C MET A 88 -0.64 3.71 -9.96
N GLY A 89 0.66 3.46 -9.83
CA GLY A 89 1.45 3.10 -10.99
C GLY A 89 2.85 2.61 -10.63
N TYR A 90 3.36 1.77 -11.51
CA TYR A 90 4.70 1.23 -11.45
C TYR A 90 5.49 1.65 -12.67
N PHE A 91 6.75 2.00 -12.45
CA PHE A 91 7.72 2.27 -13.50
C PHE A 91 8.99 1.48 -13.26
N GLU A 92 9.55 0.88 -14.31
CA GLU A 92 10.77 0.09 -14.26
C GLU A 92 11.67 0.43 -15.44
N ALA A 93 12.96 0.57 -15.19
CA ALA A 93 14.01 0.71 -16.19
C ALA A 93 15.02 -0.42 -16.03
N ARG A 94 15.36 -1.11 -17.12
CA ARG A 94 16.31 -2.21 -17.14
C ARG A 94 17.39 -2.03 -18.18
N LYS A 95 18.61 -2.46 -17.82
CA LYS A 95 19.73 -2.61 -18.75
C LYS A 95 20.53 -3.86 -18.37
N ALA A 96 20.75 -4.73 -19.34
CA ALA A 96 21.43 -6.01 -19.12
C ALA A 96 20.76 -6.81 -17.97
N LYS A 97 21.50 -7.12 -16.93
CA LYS A 97 21.03 -7.89 -15.77
C LYS A 97 20.56 -7.02 -14.60
N TRP A 98 20.57 -5.71 -14.72
CA TRP A 98 20.18 -4.79 -13.67
C TRP A 98 18.93 -4.01 -14.03
N GLY A 99 18.15 -3.66 -13.03
CA GLY A 99 17.00 -2.79 -13.17
C GLY A 99 16.79 -1.95 -11.92
N THR A 100 16.00 -0.92 -12.09
CA THR A 100 15.45 -0.12 -11.00
C THR A 100 13.98 0.10 -11.25
N GLY A 101 13.20 0.20 -10.20
CA GLY A 101 11.77 0.43 -10.28
C GLY A 101 11.27 1.38 -9.20
N VAL A 102 10.19 2.04 -9.50
CA VAL A 102 9.42 2.83 -8.53
C VAL A 102 7.96 2.41 -8.63
N ASP A 103 7.38 2.07 -7.52
CA ASP A 103 5.97 1.88 -7.37
C ASP A 103 5.39 2.98 -6.48
N ALA A 104 4.32 3.60 -6.93
CA ALA A 104 3.68 4.72 -6.25
C ALA A 104 2.19 4.45 -6.09
N VAL A 105 1.71 4.59 -4.87
CA VAL A 105 0.29 4.61 -4.52
C VAL A 105 -0.02 5.90 -3.80
N TYR A 106 -1.02 6.59 -4.27
CA TYR A 106 -1.64 7.71 -3.60
C TYR A 106 -3.13 7.47 -3.47
N MET A 107 -3.67 7.70 -2.29
CA MET A 107 -5.10 7.62 -2.04
C MET A 107 -5.53 8.69 -1.05
N ALA A 108 -6.61 9.38 -1.39
CA ALA A 108 -7.29 10.34 -0.54
C ALA A 108 -8.72 9.86 -0.28
N LEU A 109 -9.05 9.74 0.99
CA LEU A 109 -10.39 9.40 1.47
C LEU A 109 -10.94 10.57 2.28
N GLY A 110 -12.26 10.78 2.22
CA GLY A 110 -12.93 11.79 3.03
C GLY A 110 -14.36 11.41 3.33
N THR A 111 -14.80 11.73 4.53
CA THR A 111 -16.18 11.54 4.95
C THR A 111 -16.60 12.64 5.91
N ASP A 112 -17.89 12.98 5.87
CA ASP A 112 -18.52 13.91 6.78
C ASP A 112 -19.28 13.15 7.87
N LEU A 113 -19.14 13.62 9.10
CA LEU A 113 -19.84 13.07 10.24
C LEU A 113 -20.92 14.02 10.70
N ASP A 114 -22.12 13.49 10.93
CA ASP A 114 -23.24 14.27 11.43
C ASP A 114 -23.16 14.55 12.93
N ARG A 115 -22.62 13.59 13.72
CA ARG A 115 -22.56 13.70 15.19
C ARG A 115 -21.32 13.01 15.78
N PRO A 116 -20.32 13.74 16.31
CA PRO A 116 -20.23 15.20 16.23
C PRO A 116 -20.02 15.67 14.80
N SER A 117 -20.53 16.87 14.46
CA SER A 117 -20.33 17.44 13.11
C SER A 117 -18.84 17.66 12.88
N ALA A 118 -18.26 16.87 11.98
CA ALA A 118 -16.84 16.89 11.68
C ALA A 118 -16.54 16.38 10.28
N ASN A 119 -15.55 16.98 9.64
CA ASN A 119 -14.96 16.41 8.42
C ASN A 119 -13.75 15.56 8.78
N VAL A 120 -13.66 14.41 8.17
CA VAL A 120 -12.55 13.48 8.32
C VAL A 120 -11.89 13.28 6.97
N ASP A 121 -10.62 13.67 6.86
CA ASP A 121 -9.80 13.41 5.69
C ASP A 121 -8.66 12.46 6.06
N PHE A 122 -8.39 11.52 5.17
CA PHE A 122 -7.29 10.59 5.31
C PHE A 122 -6.54 10.46 4.00
N ASN A 123 -5.23 10.76 4.04
CA ASN A 123 -4.37 10.62 2.88
C ASN A 123 -3.31 9.55 3.15
N GLN A 124 -3.10 8.72 2.16
CA GLN A 124 -2.04 7.74 2.17
C GLN A 124 -1.13 7.91 0.98
N HIS A 125 0.17 7.83 1.26
CA HIS A 125 1.21 7.72 0.27
C HIS A 125 2.05 6.49 0.57
N ALA A 126 2.30 5.67 -0.44
CA ALA A 126 3.24 4.58 -0.34
C ALA A 126 4.13 4.57 -1.59
N TYR A 127 5.44 4.64 -1.37
CA TYR A 127 6.43 4.63 -2.43
C TYR A 127 7.41 3.50 -2.18
N THR A 128 7.60 2.63 -3.18
CA THR A 128 8.63 1.59 -3.11
C THR A 128 9.67 1.83 -4.19
N PHE A 129 10.91 1.99 -3.77
CA PHE A 129 12.07 2.12 -4.65
C PHE A 129 12.80 0.79 -4.68
N LEU A 130 12.97 0.24 -5.88
CA LEU A 130 13.46 -1.11 -6.10
C LEU A 130 14.77 -1.11 -6.90
N GLY A 131 15.70 -1.92 -6.46
CA GLY A 131 16.79 -2.44 -7.26
C GLY A 131 16.49 -3.88 -7.65
N LEU A 132 16.80 -4.24 -8.87
CA LEU A 132 16.53 -5.55 -9.45
C LEU A 132 17.82 -6.14 -10.00
N ARG A 133 18.08 -7.40 -9.67
CA ARG A 133 19.20 -8.15 -10.22
C ARG A 133 18.70 -9.44 -10.85
N GLN A 134 18.79 -9.56 -12.15
CA GLN A 134 18.43 -10.78 -12.85
C GLN A 134 19.41 -11.91 -12.51
N LEU A 135 18.91 -12.96 -11.89
CA LEU A 135 19.66 -14.18 -11.57
C LEU A 135 19.63 -15.14 -12.75
N ASN A 136 18.46 -15.31 -13.36
CA ASN A 136 18.25 -16.08 -14.59
C ASN A 136 17.06 -15.50 -15.37
N GLU A 137 16.64 -16.14 -16.46
CA GLU A 137 15.56 -15.63 -17.32
C GLU A 137 14.20 -15.52 -16.63
N LYS A 138 14.01 -16.23 -15.49
CA LYS A 138 12.73 -16.31 -14.78
C LYS A 138 12.75 -15.66 -13.42
N VAL A 139 13.93 -15.36 -12.86
CA VAL A 139 14.09 -14.94 -11.46
C VAL A 139 14.92 -13.69 -11.38
N ASP A 140 14.36 -12.68 -10.74
CA ASP A 140 15.08 -11.51 -10.28
C ASP A 140 15.20 -11.53 -8.75
N LEU A 141 16.35 -11.15 -8.23
CA LEU A 141 16.50 -10.71 -6.85
C LEU A 141 15.98 -9.27 -6.75
N VAL A 142 15.21 -8.98 -5.72
CA VAL A 142 14.65 -7.66 -5.43
C VAL A 142 15.24 -7.14 -4.13
N PHE A 143 15.60 -5.87 -4.08
CA PHE A 143 16.02 -5.18 -2.87
C PHE A 143 15.63 -3.70 -2.98
N GLY A 144 15.38 -3.05 -1.85
CA GLY A 144 14.94 -1.67 -1.91
C GLY A 144 14.43 -1.13 -0.60
N VAL A 145 13.63 -0.08 -0.69
CA VAL A 145 12.98 0.54 0.45
C VAL A 145 11.50 0.83 0.14
N ARG A 146 10.65 0.62 1.12
CA ARG A 146 9.22 0.98 1.08
C ARG A 146 8.99 2.09 2.09
N TRP A 147 8.55 3.25 1.61
CA TRP A 147 8.24 4.43 2.41
C TRP A 147 6.73 4.61 2.49
N ASN A 148 6.20 4.54 3.68
CA ASN A 148 4.78 4.71 3.99
C ASN A 148 4.56 6.04 4.71
N VAL A 149 3.48 6.74 4.33
CA VAL A 149 3.02 7.98 4.98
C VAL A 149 1.50 7.91 5.14
N LEU A 150 1.04 8.06 6.36
CA LEU A 150 -0.37 8.14 6.74
C LEU A 150 -0.64 9.53 7.32
N GLN A 151 -1.60 10.25 6.77
CA GLN A 151 -2.02 11.56 7.23
C GLN A 151 -3.51 11.53 7.56
N GLY A 152 -3.86 11.78 8.80
CA GLY A 152 -5.24 11.91 9.26
C GLY A 152 -5.53 13.35 9.64
N LYS A 153 -6.68 13.87 9.20
CA LYS A 153 -7.20 15.19 9.58
C LYS A 153 -8.63 15.07 10.08
N LEU A 154 -8.91 15.75 11.18
CA LEU A 154 -10.22 15.82 11.80
C LEU A 154 -10.56 17.27 12.07
N ASP A 155 -11.62 17.78 11.47
CA ASP A 155 -12.07 19.17 11.59
C ASP A 155 -13.47 19.20 12.22
N PHE A 156 -13.54 19.47 13.53
CA PHE A 156 -14.81 19.61 14.27
C PHE A 156 -15.44 20.96 14.00
N LYS A 157 -16.71 20.96 13.59
CA LYS A 157 -17.45 22.13 13.13
C LYS A 157 -18.27 22.82 14.24
N GLU A 158 -18.68 22.07 15.29
CA GLU A 158 -19.66 22.56 16.26
C GLU A 158 -19.21 22.33 17.72
N PRO A 159 -19.58 23.27 18.64
CA PRO A 159 -19.39 23.10 20.08
C PRO A 159 -20.08 21.82 20.60
N PRO A 160 -19.56 21.19 21.66
CA PRO A 160 -18.42 21.62 22.48
C PRO A 160 -17.05 21.28 21.89
N LEU A 161 -16.98 20.59 20.74
CA LEU A 161 -15.75 20.21 20.07
C LEU A 161 -15.59 21.09 18.82
N THR A 162 -14.68 22.04 18.89
CA THR A 162 -14.28 22.84 17.72
C THR A 162 -12.77 22.78 17.57
N GLY A 163 -12.28 22.69 16.33
CA GLY A 163 -10.86 22.72 16.04
C GLY A 163 -10.41 21.64 15.08
N LYS A 164 -9.18 21.82 14.62
CA LYS A 164 -8.53 20.91 13.65
C LYS A 164 -7.47 20.11 14.37
N PHE A 165 -7.49 18.79 14.11
CA PHE A 165 -6.48 17.86 14.55
C PHE A 165 -5.88 17.21 13.31
N GLU A 166 -4.57 17.25 13.21
CA GLU A 166 -3.82 16.62 12.13
C GLU A 166 -2.71 15.78 12.74
N GLU A 167 -2.58 14.55 12.26
CA GLU A 167 -1.52 13.65 12.68
C GLU A 167 -0.94 12.93 11.46
N THR A 168 0.40 12.89 11.39
CA THR A 168 1.13 12.19 10.31
C THR A 168 2.02 11.14 10.94
N LYS A 169 1.93 9.92 10.42
CA LYS A 169 2.84 8.82 10.73
C LYS A 169 3.55 8.40 9.46
N GLN A 170 4.85 8.15 9.57
CA GLN A 170 5.65 7.68 8.43
C GLN A 170 6.76 6.74 8.90
N TRP A 171 7.07 5.78 8.05
CA TRP A 171 8.16 4.85 8.27
C TRP A 171 8.74 4.33 6.96
N VAL A 172 9.98 3.83 7.02
CA VAL A 172 10.70 3.30 5.87
C VAL A 172 11.15 1.89 6.18
N ASN A 173 10.69 0.93 5.38
CA ASN A 173 11.06 -0.47 5.48
C ASN A 173 12.13 -0.80 4.43
N PRO A 174 13.36 -1.18 4.81
CA PRO A 174 14.24 -1.89 3.89
C PRO A 174 13.58 -3.22 3.52
N ILE A 175 13.67 -3.62 2.27
CA ILE A 175 13.05 -4.84 1.75
C ILE A 175 14.05 -5.67 0.93
N VAL A 176 13.87 -6.99 0.97
CA VAL A 176 14.56 -7.95 0.11
C VAL A 176 13.60 -9.05 -0.30
N GLY A 177 13.69 -9.49 -1.55
CA GLY A 177 12.74 -10.46 -2.08
C GLY A 177 13.11 -11.03 -3.42
N VAL A 178 12.13 -11.65 -4.08
CA VAL A 178 12.28 -12.25 -5.40
C VAL A 178 11.09 -11.89 -6.28
N LYS A 179 11.36 -11.78 -7.58
CA LYS A 179 10.37 -11.63 -8.62
C LYS A 179 10.50 -12.78 -9.60
N LEU A 180 9.41 -13.49 -9.82
CA LEU A 180 9.35 -14.62 -10.74
C LEU A 180 8.54 -14.26 -11.96
N LYS A 181 8.96 -14.78 -13.12
CA LYS A 181 8.30 -14.62 -14.41
C LYS A 181 8.27 -15.96 -15.10
N GLN A 182 7.09 -16.49 -15.38
CA GLN A 182 6.92 -17.75 -16.03
C GLN A 182 5.95 -17.62 -17.20
N PRO A 183 6.42 -17.66 -18.47
CA PRO A 183 5.53 -17.84 -19.61
C PRO A 183 4.73 -19.12 -19.43
N LEU A 184 3.45 -19.04 -19.71
CA LEU A 184 2.52 -20.19 -19.75
C LEU A 184 2.21 -20.52 -21.23
N ALA A 185 1.01 -21.03 -21.50
CA ALA A 185 0.58 -21.35 -22.84
C ALA A 185 -0.02 -20.14 -23.57
N GLY A 186 0.28 -19.98 -24.85
CA GLY A 186 -0.29 -18.94 -25.72
C GLY A 186 0.15 -17.54 -25.31
N ARG A 187 -0.80 -16.70 -24.90
CA ARG A 187 -0.58 -15.32 -24.46
C ARG A 187 -0.55 -15.16 -22.95
N LEU A 188 -0.60 -16.27 -22.22
CA LEU A 188 -0.64 -16.26 -20.77
C LEU A 188 0.75 -16.29 -20.17
N ASN A 189 0.92 -15.57 -19.09
CA ASN A 189 2.11 -15.61 -18.26
C ASN A 189 1.73 -15.54 -16.77
N PHE A 190 2.55 -16.15 -15.94
CA PHE A 190 2.45 -16.08 -14.48
C PHE A 190 3.56 -15.22 -13.94
N GLY A 191 3.23 -14.34 -13.01
CA GLY A 191 4.16 -13.55 -12.24
C GLY A 191 3.97 -13.78 -10.75
N PHE A 192 5.04 -13.59 -10.04
CA PHE A 192 5.03 -13.58 -8.58
C PHE A 192 6.09 -12.62 -8.08
N GLU A 193 5.73 -11.80 -7.11
CA GLU A 193 6.65 -11.01 -6.33
C GLU A 193 6.42 -11.32 -4.85
N GLY A 194 7.51 -11.59 -4.13
CA GLY A 194 7.46 -11.77 -2.69
C GLY A 194 8.65 -11.08 -2.06
N ASP A 195 8.42 -10.33 -1.00
CA ASP A 195 9.46 -9.67 -0.23
C ASP A 195 9.19 -9.75 1.27
N ILE A 196 10.27 -9.64 2.04
CA ILE A 196 10.27 -9.42 3.48
C ILE A 196 11.02 -8.12 3.79
N GLY A 197 10.67 -7.47 4.87
CA GLY A 197 11.24 -6.17 5.21
C GLY A 197 10.99 -5.73 6.64
N GLY A 198 11.30 -4.46 6.91
CA GLY A 198 11.22 -3.86 8.24
C GLY A 198 12.51 -4.07 9.01
N PHE A 199 12.72 -5.26 9.53
CA PHE A 199 13.91 -5.68 10.30
C PHE A 199 14.22 -4.74 11.48
N GLY A 200 13.20 -4.08 12.05
CA GLY A 200 13.36 -3.09 13.12
C GLY A 200 13.91 -1.73 12.69
N ALA A 201 14.16 -1.51 11.38
CA ALA A 201 14.60 -0.19 10.88
C ALA A 201 13.42 0.76 10.59
N GLY A 202 12.26 0.22 10.31
CA GLY A 202 10.96 0.87 10.19
C GLY A 202 9.94 0.03 10.93
N SER A 203 9.21 -0.84 10.24
CA SER A 203 8.40 -1.90 10.87
C SER A 203 9.29 -2.92 11.57
N ASP A 204 8.78 -3.54 12.62
CA ASP A 204 9.44 -4.69 13.25
C ASP A 204 9.57 -5.81 12.23
N PHE A 205 8.46 -6.09 11.54
CA PHE A 205 8.43 -7.01 10.42
C PHE A 205 7.38 -6.62 9.40
N ALA A 206 7.72 -6.80 8.12
CA ALA A 206 6.79 -6.64 7.00
C ALA A 206 7.02 -7.76 5.98
N TRP A 207 5.96 -8.19 5.31
CA TRP A 207 6.08 -9.12 4.18
C TRP A 207 5.00 -8.84 3.13
N ASN A 208 5.31 -9.17 1.88
CA ASN A 208 4.41 -8.99 0.75
C ASN A 208 4.45 -10.24 -0.14
N LEU A 209 3.27 -10.65 -0.60
CA LEU A 209 3.09 -11.70 -1.61
C LEU A 209 2.16 -11.18 -2.70
N PHE A 210 2.58 -11.31 -3.95
CA PHE A 210 1.83 -10.80 -5.09
C PHE A 210 1.90 -11.73 -6.31
N PRO A 211 1.10 -12.81 -6.36
CA PRO A 211 0.88 -13.58 -7.57
C PRO A 211 0.04 -12.80 -8.60
N THR A 212 0.38 -12.96 -9.89
CA THR A 212 -0.32 -12.33 -11.00
C THR A 212 -0.49 -13.28 -12.18
N ILE A 213 -1.57 -13.11 -12.93
CA ILE A 213 -1.74 -13.67 -14.28
C ILE A 213 -1.71 -12.51 -15.26
N GLY A 214 -0.82 -12.60 -16.24
CA GLY A 214 -0.72 -11.67 -17.34
C GLY A 214 -1.31 -12.24 -18.62
N ILE A 215 -1.97 -11.40 -19.39
CA ILE A 215 -2.50 -11.71 -20.71
C ILE A 215 -1.87 -10.75 -21.72
N ASP A 216 -1.00 -11.24 -22.60
CA ASP A 216 -0.36 -10.40 -23.61
C ASP A 216 -1.39 -9.93 -24.65
N VAL A 217 -1.73 -8.65 -24.59
CA VAL A 217 -2.66 -7.99 -25.52
C VAL A 217 -1.94 -7.67 -26.82
N SER A 218 -0.67 -7.24 -26.71
CA SER A 218 0.22 -6.98 -27.84
C SER A 218 1.65 -7.39 -27.50
N LYS A 219 2.59 -7.15 -28.42
CA LYS A 219 4.03 -7.40 -28.19
C LYS A 219 4.64 -6.48 -27.10
N SER A 220 3.98 -5.38 -26.81
CA SER A 220 4.46 -4.38 -25.86
C SER A 220 3.48 -4.09 -24.72
N SER A 221 2.31 -4.76 -24.68
CA SER A 221 1.28 -4.49 -23.68
C SER A 221 0.72 -5.78 -23.10
N THR A 222 0.62 -5.85 -21.79
CA THR A 222 0.09 -7.00 -21.03
C THR A 222 -0.96 -6.52 -20.03
N LEU A 223 -2.14 -7.12 -20.06
CA LEU A 223 -3.16 -6.97 -19.01
C LEU A 223 -2.80 -7.90 -17.84
N HIS A 224 -2.83 -7.38 -16.63
CA HIS A 224 -2.51 -8.11 -15.40
C HIS A 224 -3.71 -8.18 -14.47
N LEU A 225 -3.95 -9.36 -13.95
CA LEU A 225 -4.85 -9.64 -12.83
C LEU A 225 -4.03 -10.25 -11.71
N GLY A 226 -4.14 -9.72 -10.51
CA GLY A 226 -3.35 -10.19 -9.38
C GLY A 226 -4.12 -10.18 -8.08
N TYR A 227 -3.53 -10.86 -7.12
CA TYR A 227 -3.96 -10.84 -5.74
C TYR A 227 -2.77 -10.51 -4.86
N ARG A 228 -2.91 -9.54 -4.00
CA ARG A 228 -1.83 -9.08 -3.19
C ARG A 228 -2.16 -9.18 -1.71
N VAL A 229 -1.19 -9.61 -0.93
CA VAL A 229 -1.24 -9.61 0.53
C VAL A 229 0.00 -8.89 1.04
N LEU A 230 -0.18 -7.85 1.83
CA LEU A 230 0.86 -7.17 2.57
C LEU A 230 0.52 -7.19 4.06
N SER A 231 1.47 -7.55 4.87
CA SER A 231 1.42 -7.43 6.32
C SER A 231 2.51 -6.48 6.80
N GLU A 232 2.16 -5.59 7.70
CA GLU A 232 3.11 -4.68 8.33
C GLU A 232 2.83 -4.60 9.84
N ASP A 233 3.86 -4.80 10.64
CA ASP A 233 3.86 -4.59 12.09
C ASP A 233 4.84 -3.47 12.42
N TYR A 234 4.29 -2.28 12.64
CA TYR A 234 5.04 -1.06 12.95
C TYR A 234 4.52 -0.46 14.24
N ASP A 235 5.42 -0.09 15.14
CA ASP A 235 5.06 0.70 16.30
C ASP A 235 6.07 1.81 16.60
N THR A 236 5.62 2.82 17.33
CA THR A 236 6.47 3.94 17.70
C THR A 236 5.91 4.71 18.89
N GLY A 237 6.79 5.37 19.63
CA GLY A 237 6.42 6.20 20.77
C GLY A 237 6.12 5.40 22.04
N SER A 238 5.58 6.08 23.05
CA SER A 238 5.18 5.48 24.32
C SER A 238 4.08 6.31 25.01
N GLY A 239 3.29 5.67 25.86
CA GLY A 239 2.21 6.32 26.60
C GLY A 239 1.20 7.01 25.67
N ASN A 240 0.96 8.32 25.85
CA ASN A 240 0.02 9.09 25.02
C ASN A 240 0.52 9.38 23.59
N GLN A 241 1.78 9.03 23.27
CA GLN A 241 2.34 9.17 21.92
C GLN A 241 2.51 7.81 21.25
N TYR A 242 2.11 6.71 21.90
CA TYR A 242 2.19 5.39 21.36
C TYR A 242 1.26 5.23 20.16
N PHE A 243 1.83 4.77 19.06
CA PHE A 243 1.16 4.39 17.83
C PHE A 243 1.60 2.98 17.44
N LYS A 244 0.66 2.10 17.13
CA LYS A 244 0.93 0.78 16.56
C LYS A 244 0.07 0.60 15.31
N TYR A 245 0.66 -0.03 14.32
CA TYR A 245 0.02 -0.43 13.07
C TYR A 245 0.38 -1.88 12.79
N ASP A 246 -0.53 -2.80 13.07
CA ASP A 246 -0.39 -4.23 12.89
C ASP A 246 -1.56 -4.70 12.01
N VAL A 247 -1.35 -4.58 10.69
CA VAL A 247 -2.44 -4.73 9.71
C VAL A 247 -2.00 -5.59 8.54
N ILE A 248 -2.91 -6.48 8.14
CA ILE A 248 -2.83 -7.24 6.90
C ILE A 248 -3.75 -6.56 5.89
N THR A 249 -3.18 -6.10 4.80
CA THR A 249 -3.93 -5.58 3.66
C THR A 249 -3.91 -6.60 2.54
N GLN A 250 -5.09 -6.90 2.04
CA GLN A 250 -5.31 -7.77 0.90
C GLN A 250 -5.92 -6.94 -0.23
N ALA A 251 -5.62 -7.24 -1.48
CA ALA A 251 -6.20 -6.53 -2.61
C ALA A 251 -6.29 -7.38 -3.87
N MET A 252 -7.39 -7.26 -4.59
CA MET A 252 -7.40 -7.60 -6.00
C MET A 252 -6.75 -6.46 -6.78
N VAL A 253 -5.96 -6.82 -7.78
CA VAL A 253 -5.21 -5.87 -8.60
C VAL A 253 -5.54 -6.08 -10.05
N ILE A 254 -5.89 -5.01 -10.75
CA ILE A 254 -6.04 -4.97 -12.20
C ILE A 254 -5.19 -3.86 -12.77
N GLY A 255 -4.37 -4.16 -13.78
CA GLY A 255 -3.49 -3.17 -14.38
C GLY A 255 -3.06 -3.53 -15.78
N MET A 256 -2.43 -2.60 -16.44
CA MET A 256 -1.88 -2.79 -17.78
C MET A 256 -0.44 -2.29 -17.84
N SER A 257 0.48 -3.16 -18.25
CA SER A 257 1.86 -2.74 -18.49
C SER A 257 2.12 -2.43 -19.94
N PHE A 258 2.95 -1.44 -20.17
CA PHE A 258 3.45 -0.99 -21.47
C PHE A 258 4.97 -1.02 -21.45
N ARG A 259 5.58 -1.72 -22.40
CA ARG A 259 7.02 -1.81 -22.56
C ARG A 259 7.48 -1.05 -23.79
N PHE A 260 8.54 -0.31 -23.69
CA PHE A 260 9.12 0.51 -24.75
C PHE A 260 10.64 0.70 -24.59
#